data_ebbf65246bfc616a3b057e52437b84d3
#
_entry.id   ebbf65246bfc616a3b057e52437b84d3
#
_cell.length_a   1.000
_cell.length_b   1.000
_cell.length_c   1.000
_cell.angle_alpha   90.00
_cell.angle_beta   90.00
_cell.angle_gamma   90.00
#
_symmetry.space_group_name_H-M   'P 1'
#
loop_
_entity.id
_entity.type
_entity.pdbx_description
1 polymer ?
#
loop_
_entity_poly.entity_id
_entity_poly.type
_entity_poly.pdbx_seq_one_letter_code
_entity_poly.pdbx_strand_id
1 'polypeptide(L)'
;NVRAGGFILGDEASGGVLGKKLMADFIKGLLPKEIEEEFVKRYDLDYMKIVQKVYREPLPSKWLASFSPFISEFRDNPHINNLIRTSFDEFFKRNIVHYDYKNYPVNLVGSIAHYYEDILKDVAAQNGCTIGKIIKSPIDGLVEYHTNAI
;
A
#
# COMPACT_ATOMS: atom_id res chain seq x y z
N ASN A 1 13.79 9.33 14.15
CA ASN A 1 12.98 9.13 12.95
C ASN A 1 13.55 7.99 12.11
N VAL A 2 12.68 7.13 11.59
CA VAL A 2 13.06 6.10 10.62
C VAL A 2 13.41 6.77 9.29
N ARG A 3 14.47 6.31 8.64
CA ARG A 3 14.90 6.85 7.35
C ARG A 3 13.99 6.33 6.24
N ALA A 4 13.53 7.21 5.37
CA ALA A 4 12.81 6.81 4.17
C ALA A 4 13.75 6.13 3.18
N GLY A 5 13.36 4.96 2.69
CA GLY A 5 14.15 4.18 1.72
C GLY A 5 13.75 4.42 0.26
N GLY A 6 12.68 5.18 0.00
CA GLY A 6 12.08 5.34 -1.32
C GLY A 6 11.47 4.03 -1.83
N PHE A 7 10.98 4.00 -3.07
CA PHE A 7 10.15 2.92 -3.57
C PHE A 7 10.87 1.57 -3.73
N ILE A 8 12.21 1.56 -3.77
CA ILE A 8 12.99 0.31 -3.87
C ILE A 8 13.28 -0.26 -2.48
N LEU A 9 13.76 0.57 -1.54
CA LEU A 9 14.28 0.14 -0.25
C LEU A 9 13.31 0.39 0.93
N GLY A 10 12.15 0.99 0.66
CA GLY A 10 11.17 1.38 1.66
C GLY A 10 9.77 1.46 1.07
N ASP A 11 9.03 2.51 1.47
CA ASP A 11 7.63 2.80 1.08
C ASP A 11 6.68 1.63 1.40
N GLU A 12 6.96 0.88 2.47
CA GLU A 12 6.14 -0.24 2.93
C GLU A 12 4.67 0.19 3.04
N ALA A 13 3.77 -0.69 2.60
CA ALA A 13 2.32 -0.48 2.55
C ALA A 13 1.85 0.67 1.62
N SER A 14 2.72 1.22 0.78
CA SER A 14 2.28 2.15 -0.26
C SER A 14 1.57 1.45 -1.42
N GLY A 15 0.79 2.21 -2.20
CA GLY A 15 0.19 1.68 -3.44
C GLY A 15 1.24 1.15 -4.43
N GLY A 16 2.42 1.76 -4.48
CA GLY A 16 3.53 1.29 -5.30
C GLY A 16 4.05 -0.09 -4.88
N VAL A 17 4.16 -0.33 -3.57
CA VAL A 17 4.58 -1.64 -3.03
C VAL A 17 3.50 -2.70 -3.26
N LEU A 18 2.21 -2.37 -3.06
CA LEU A 18 1.11 -3.27 -3.35
C LEU A 18 1.10 -3.67 -4.84
N GLY A 19 1.23 -2.69 -5.74
CA GLY A 19 1.32 -2.96 -7.18
C GLY A 19 2.57 -3.76 -7.57
N LYS A 20 3.72 -3.50 -6.94
CA LYS A 20 4.94 -4.29 -7.15
C LYS A 20 4.74 -5.76 -6.77
N LYS A 21 4.10 -6.03 -5.63
CA LYS A 21 3.79 -7.40 -5.20
C LYS A 21 2.83 -8.08 -6.17
N LEU A 22 1.75 -7.39 -6.58
CA LEU A 22 0.80 -7.90 -7.57
C LEU A 22 1.49 -8.26 -8.90
N MET A 23 2.35 -7.38 -9.43
CA MET A 23 3.09 -7.64 -10.66
C MET A 23 4.08 -8.79 -10.51
N ALA A 24 4.75 -8.90 -9.37
CA ALA A 24 5.66 -10.00 -9.11
C ALA A 24 4.93 -11.35 -9.08
N ASP A 25 3.76 -11.41 -8.46
CA ASP A 25 2.95 -12.62 -8.43
C ASP A 25 2.37 -12.96 -9.82
N PHE A 26 1.93 -11.95 -10.56
CA PHE A 26 1.43 -12.13 -11.94
C PHE A 26 2.51 -12.73 -12.86
N ILE A 27 3.70 -12.15 -12.95
CA ILE A 27 4.77 -12.64 -13.84
C ILE A 27 5.31 -14.03 -13.46
N LYS A 28 5.03 -14.47 -12.23
CA LYS A 28 5.41 -15.81 -11.74
C LYS A 28 4.27 -16.83 -11.77
N GLY A 29 3.09 -16.43 -12.26
CA GLY A 29 1.90 -17.31 -12.33
C GLY A 29 1.42 -17.73 -10.94
N LEU A 30 1.54 -16.86 -9.93
CA LEU A 30 1.12 -17.13 -8.56
C LEU A 30 -0.28 -16.59 -8.23
N LEU A 31 -0.84 -15.76 -9.11
CA LEU A 31 -2.20 -15.26 -8.90
C LEU A 31 -3.22 -16.39 -9.01
N PRO A 32 -4.29 -16.39 -8.18
CA PRO A 32 -5.44 -17.26 -8.40
C PRO A 32 -6.01 -17.07 -9.81
N LYS A 33 -6.47 -18.16 -10.41
CA LYS A 33 -6.90 -18.17 -11.82
C LYS A 33 -7.95 -17.10 -12.14
N GLU A 34 -8.94 -16.94 -11.27
CA GLU A 34 -9.98 -15.92 -11.44
C GLU A 34 -9.44 -14.49 -11.39
N ILE A 35 -8.42 -14.24 -10.58
CA ILE A 35 -7.75 -12.92 -10.47
C ILE A 35 -6.88 -12.67 -11.71
N GLU A 36 -6.14 -13.68 -12.15
CA GLU A 36 -5.30 -13.60 -13.34
C GLU A 36 -6.14 -13.35 -14.60
N GLU A 37 -7.25 -14.07 -14.78
CA GLU A 37 -8.17 -13.90 -15.92
C GLU A 37 -8.76 -12.48 -15.97
N GLU A 38 -9.22 -11.94 -14.82
CA GLU A 38 -9.69 -10.55 -14.76
C GLU A 38 -8.58 -9.53 -14.97
N PHE A 39 -7.38 -9.81 -14.47
CA PHE A 39 -6.23 -8.94 -14.69
C PHE A 39 -5.86 -8.85 -16.18
N VAL A 40 -5.72 -9.99 -16.84
CA VAL A 40 -5.39 -10.05 -18.30
C VAL A 40 -6.48 -9.39 -19.14
N LYS A 41 -7.75 -9.59 -18.78
CA LYS A 41 -8.89 -8.97 -19.48
C LYS A 41 -8.87 -7.44 -19.43
N ARG A 42 -8.43 -6.85 -18.30
CA ARG A 42 -8.43 -5.39 -18.10
C ARG A 42 -7.15 -4.72 -18.55
N TYR A 43 -6.04 -5.42 -18.46
CA TYR A 43 -4.71 -4.87 -18.70
C TYR A 43 -4.01 -5.70 -19.79
N ASP A 44 -3.68 -5.04 -20.89
CA ASP A 44 -2.87 -5.66 -21.95
C ASP A 44 -1.39 -5.67 -21.54
N LEU A 45 -1.07 -6.50 -20.54
CA LEU A 45 0.25 -6.63 -19.96
C LEU A 45 0.79 -8.05 -20.13
N ASP A 46 2.05 -8.12 -20.50
CA ASP A 46 2.88 -9.32 -20.50
C ASP A 46 4.18 -9.05 -19.75
N TYR A 47 4.99 -10.07 -19.58
CA TYR A 47 6.29 -9.98 -18.91
C TYR A 47 7.16 -8.83 -19.46
N MET A 48 7.28 -8.72 -20.79
CA MET A 48 8.17 -7.74 -21.42
C MET A 48 7.66 -6.31 -21.20
N LYS A 49 6.35 -6.08 -21.32
CA LYS A 49 5.73 -4.77 -21.06
C LYS A 49 5.91 -4.35 -19.61
N ILE A 50 5.74 -5.27 -18.66
CA ILE A 50 5.93 -5.00 -17.23
C ILE A 50 7.38 -4.63 -16.94
N VAL A 51 8.34 -5.42 -17.45
CA VAL A 51 9.79 -5.13 -17.29
C VAL A 51 10.15 -3.78 -17.88
N GLN A 52 9.65 -3.45 -19.08
CA GLN A 52 9.86 -2.15 -19.69
C GLN A 52 9.31 -1.01 -18.81
N LYS A 53 8.07 -1.13 -18.35
CA LYS A 53 7.41 -0.13 -17.48
C LYS A 53 8.17 0.12 -16.18
N VAL A 54 8.65 -0.93 -15.55
CA VAL A 54 9.32 -0.83 -14.24
C VAL A 54 10.77 -0.36 -14.35
N TYR A 55 11.51 -0.82 -15.36
CA TYR A 55 12.97 -0.62 -15.42
C TYR A 55 13.44 0.38 -16.48
N ARG A 56 12.59 0.77 -17.42
CA ARG A 56 12.98 1.62 -18.55
C ARG A 56 12.17 2.91 -18.66
N GLU A 57 10.98 2.97 -18.07
CA GLU A 57 10.14 4.15 -18.13
C GLU A 57 10.23 4.99 -16.85
N PRO A 58 9.93 6.29 -16.92
CA PRO A 58 9.92 7.16 -15.75
C PRO A 58 8.75 6.83 -14.81
N LEU A 59 8.92 7.17 -13.52
CA LEU A 59 7.89 7.07 -12.47
C LEU A 59 7.30 5.65 -12.29
N PRO A 60 8.12 4.60 -12.19
CA PRO A 60 7.63 3.23 -12.05
C PRO A 60 6.76 3.04 -10.81
N SER A 61 7.05 3.72 -9.71
CA SER A 61 6.24 3.68 -8.49
C SER A 61 4.81 4.19 -8.71
N LYS A 62 4.65 5.29 -9.47
CA LYS A 62 3.33 5.81 -9.83
C LYS A 62 2.56 4.83 -10.71
N TRP A 63 3.22 4.22 -11.70
CA TRP A 63 2.60 3.20 -12.53
C TRP A 63 2.18 1.99 -11.71
N LEU A 64 3.04 1.49 -10.83
CA LEU A 64 2.69 0.38 -9.93
C LEU A 64 1.51 0.74 -9.01
N ALA A 65 1.48 1.94 -8.46
CA ALA A 65 0.38 2.41 -7.62
C ALA A 65 -0.96 2.50 -8.37
N SER A 66 -0.95 2.60 -9.71
CA SER A 66 -2.18 2.67 -10.51
C SER A 66 -3.02 1.39 -10.47
N PHE A 67 -2.45 0.26 -10.00
CA PHE A 67 -3.18 -0.99 -9.80
C PHE A 67 -3.94 -1.06 -8.45
N SER A 68 -3.84 -0.04 -7.60
CA SER A 68 -4.55 0.00 -6.32
C SER A 68 -6.07 -0.17 -6.43
N PRO A 69 -6.77 0.38 -7.45
CA PRO A 69 -8.21 0.11 -7.63
C PRO A 69 -8.52 -1.38 -7.87
N PHE A 70 -7.72 -2.06 -8.68
CA PHE A 70 -7.86 -3.50 -8.91
C PHE A 70 -7.64 -4.30 -7.62
N ILE A 71 -6.56 -4.01 -6.89
CA ILE A 71 -6.26 -4.65 -5.60
C ILE A 71 -7.42 -4.43 -4.62
N SER A 72 -7.98 -3.21 -4.58
CA SER A 72 -9.09 -2.87 -3.68
C SER A 72 -10.37 -3.61 -4.02
N GLU A 73 -10.66 -3.79 -5.31
CA GLU A 73 -11.85 -4.51 -5.78
C GLU A 73 -11.80 -5.99 -5.37
N PHE A 74 -10.63 -6.61 -5.45
CA PHE A 74 -10.44 -8.03 -5.12
C PHE A 74 -9.90 -8.27 -3.71
N ARG A 75 -10.02 -7.27 -2.81
CA ARG A 75 -9.46 -7.32 -1.44
C ARG A 75 -9.95 -8.49 -0.58
N ASP A 76 -11.12 -9.04 -0.90
CA ASP A 76 -11.72 -10.17 -0.18
C ASP A 76 -11.22 -11.54 -0.71
N ASN A 77 -10.54 -11.56 -1.87
CA ASN A 77 -9.88 -12.78 -2.31
C ASN A 77 -8.71 -13.10 -1.36
N PRO A 78 -8.58 -14.34 -0.87
CA PRO A 78 -7.56 -14.70 0.13
C PRO A 78 -6.13 -14.34 -0.26
N HIS A 79 -5.75 -14.49 -1.53
CA HIS A 79 -4.42 -14.16 -2.02
C HIS A 79 -4.18 -12.64 -1.98
N ILE A 80 -5.12 -11.86 -2.51
CA ILE A 80 -5.03 -10.39 -2.51
C ILE A 80 -5.10 -9.84 -1.08
N ASN A 81 -5.96 -10.39 -0.23
CA ASN A 81 -6.04 -10.01 1.18
C ASN A 81 -4.70 -10.25 1.88
N ASN A 82 -4.08 -11.40 1.67
CA ASN A 82 -2.77 -11.71 2.24
C ASN A 82 -1.68 -10.76 1.74
N LEU A 83 -1.71 -10.38 0.46
CA LEU A 83 -0.78 -9.41 -0.13
C LEU A 83 -0.88 -8.05 0.59
N ILE A 84 -2.11 -7.58 0.86
CA ILE A 84 -2.35 -6.33 1.60
C ILE A 84 -1.88 -6.47 3.05
N ARG A 85 -2.28 -7.53 3.75
CA ARG A 85 -1.93 -7.78 5.16
C ARG A 85 -0.44 -7.86 5.38
N THR A 86 0.27 -8.60 4.54
CA THR A 86 1.74 -8.71 4.64
C THR A 86 2.43 -7.38 4.41
N SER A 87 1.90 -6.54 3.52
CA SER A 87 2.45 -5.18 3.32
C SER A 87 2.27 -4.29 4.55
N PHE A 88 1.12 -4.34 5.22
CA PHE A 88 0.92 -3.62 6.47
C PHE A 88 1.76 -4.20 7.62
N ASP A 89 1.89 -5.51 7.71
CA ASP A 89 2.74 -6.15 8.71
C ASP A 89 4.21 -5.72 8.57
N GLU A 90 4.72 -5.69 7.33
CA GLU A 90 6.05 -5.15 7.02
C GLU A 90 6.19 -3.68 7.47
N PHE A 91 5.17 -2.84 7.23
CA PHE A 91 5.17 -1.45 7.66
C PHE A 91 5.29 -1.33 9.19
N PHE A 92 4.50 -2.07 9.97
CA PHE A 92 4.59 -2.03 11.43
C PHE A 92 5.94 -2.52 11.92
N LYS A 93 6.43 -3.64 11.42
CA LYS A 93 7.69 -4.26 11.84
C LYS A 93 8.93 -3.46 11.46
N ARG A 94 8.89 -2.70 10.37
CA ARG A 94 10.05 -1.97 9.87
C ARG A 94 10.07 -0.50 10.27
N ASN A 95 8.89 0.09 10.47
CA ASN A 95 8.78 1.52 10.74
C ASN A 95 8.27 1.81 12.16
N ILE A 96 7.14 1.24 12.54
CA ILE A 96 6.46 1.61 13.78
C ILE A 96 7.19 1.09 15.02
N VAL A 97 7.85 -0.06 14.93
CA VAL A 97 8.61 -0.68 16.04
C VAL A 97 9.67 0.26 16.63
N HIS A 98 10.12 1.27 15.90
CA HIS A 98 11.13 2.24 16.36
C HIS A 98 10.56 3.39 17.19
N TYR A 99 9.24 3.43 17.40
CA TYR A 99 8.54 4.46 18.16
C TYR A 99 7.89 3.88 19.41
N ASP A 100 7.42 4.75 20.31
CA ASP A 100 6.71 4.33 21.53
C ASP A 100 5.22 4.00 21.23
N TYR A 101 5.02 3.08 20.30
CA TYR A 101 3.69 2.68 19.79
C TYR A 101 2.83 1.95 20.80
N LYS A 102 3.41 1.48 21.90
CA LYS A 102 2.68 0.81 22.99
C LYS A 102 1.93 1.80 23.86
N ASN A 103 2.46 3.01 24.01
CA ASN A 103 1.89 4.06 24.85
C ASN A 103 1.12 5.10 24.04
N TYR A 104 1.34 5.19 22.74
CA TYR A 104 0.71 6.19 21.88
C TYR A 104 0.04 5.56 20.64
N PRO A 105 -1.17 6.03 20.26
CA PRO A 105 -1.81 5.58 19.05
C PRO A 105 -1.05 6.05 17.79
N VAL A 106 -1.03 5.22 16.76
CA VAL A 106 -0.45 5.55 15.47
C VAL A 106 -1.49 6.28 14.62
N ASN A 107 -1.25 7.55 14.31
CA ASN A 107 -2.08 8.32 13.39
C ASN A 107 -1.53 8.23 11.97
N LEU A 108 -2.40 8.09 10.99
CA LEU A 108 -2.03 7.85 9.61
C LEU A 108 -2.70 8.85 8.67
N VAL A 109 -1.96 9.25 7.64
CA VAL A 109 -2.46 10.11 6.56
C VAL A 109 -2.17 9.42 5.23
N GLY A 110 -3.20 9.25 4.42
CA GLY A 110 -3.07 8.69 3.08
C GLY A 110 -4.24 7.83 2.65
N SER A 111 -4.42 7.73 1.34
CA SER A 111 -5.53 6.99 0.73
C SER A 111 -5.48 5.49 1.02
N ILE A 112 -4.29 4.89 1.03
CA ILE A 112 -4.14 3.44 1.31
C ILE A 112 -4.62 3.11 2.72
N ALA A 113 -4.18 3.86 3.74
CA ALA A 113 -4.64 3.67 5.11
C ALA A 113 -6.16 3.85 5.24
N HIS A 114 -6.73 4.80 4.50
CA HIS A 114 -8.17 5.06 4.51
C HIS A 114 -8.98 3.94 3.83
N TYR A 115 -8.57 3.48 2.64
CA TYR A 115 -9.35 2.46 1.91
C TYR A 115 -9.22 1.05 2.49
N TYR A 116 -8.16 0.76 3.24
CA TYR A 116 -7.93 -0.52 3.90
C TYR A 116 -7.94 -0.41 5.42
N GLU A 117 -8.70 0.55 5.97
CA GLU A 117 -8.73 0.86 7.41
C GLU A 117 -9.03 -0.35 8.29
N ASP A 118 -9.97 -1.20 7.88
CA ASP A 118 -10.35 -2.43 8.57
C ASP A 118 -9.20 -3.45 8.62
N ILE A 119 -8.57 -3.75 7.48
CA ILE A 119 -7.41 -4.65 7.39
C ILE A 119 -6.22 -4.06 8.16
N LEU A 120 -5.98 -2.75 8.02
CA LEU A 120 -4.91 -2.04 8.70
C LEU A 120 -5.05 -2.12 10.22
N LYS A 121 -6.24 -1.88 10.75
CA LYS A 121 -6.51 -1.96 12.21
C LYS A 121 -6.32 -3.37 12.75
N ASP A 122 -6.75 -4.37 11.99
CA ASP A 122 -6.58 -5.78 12.38
C ASP A 122 -5.09 -6.18 12.41
N VAL A 123 -4.33 -5.82 11.39
CA VAL A 123 -2.86 -6.08 11.34
C VAL A 123 -2.14 -5.27 12.43
N ALA A 124 -2.54 -4.02 12.69
CA ALA A 124 -2.00 -3.22 13.78
C ALA A 124 -2.18 -3.90 15.14
N ALA A 125 -3.39 -4.39 15.42
CA ALA A 125 -3.69 -5.11 16.65
C ALA A 125 -2.80 -6.37 16.81
N GLN A 126 -2.57 -7.12 15.73
CA GLN A 126 -1.66 -8.28 15.72
C GLN A 126 -0.21 -7.89 16.03
N ASN A 127 0.20 -6.67 15.70
CA ASN A 127 1.51 -6.10 16.03
C ASN A 127 1.54 -5.34 17.37
N GLY A 128 0.46 -5.41 18.17
CA GLY A 128 0.36 -4.71 19.46
C GLY A 128 0.27 -3.18 19.33
N CYS A 129 -0.17 -2.68 18.17
CA CYS A 129 -0.32 -1.27 17.87
C CYS A 129 -1.79 -0.85 17.95
N THR A 130 -2.04 0.35 18.46
CA THR A 130 -3.36 0.98 18.40
C THR A 130 -3.37 2.03 17.31
N ILE A 131 -4.34 1.96 16.39
CA ILE A 131 -4.55 2.99 15.37
C ILE A 131 -5.42 4.09 15.95
N GLY A 132 -4.96 5.33 15.83
CA GLY A 132 -5.70 6.53 16.17
C GLY A 132 -6.48 7.07 14.96
N LYS A 133 -6.21 8.32 14.60
CA LYS A 133 -6.90 9.00 13.50
C LYS A 133 -6.32 8.58 12.13
N ILE A 134 -7.22 8.28 11.18
CA ILE A 134 -6.88 8.08 9.77
C ILE A 134 -7.47 9.21 8.95
N ILE A 135 -6.62 9.91 8.19
CA ILE A 135 -7.00 11.01 7.32
C ILE A 135 -6.69 10.62 5.88
N LYS A 136 -7.69 10.65 5.00
CA LYS A 136 -7.52 10.29 3.58
C LYS A 136 -6.58 11.23 2.84
N SER A 137 -6.75 12.53 3.07
CA SER A 137 -5.96 13.59 2.42
C SER A 137 -5.62 14.68 3.44
N PRO A 138 -4.38 15.18 3.48
CA PRO A 138 -3.99 16.23 4.40
C PRO A 138 -4.47 17.63 3.99
N ILE A 139 -5.04 17.79 2.78
CA ILE A 139 -5.28 19.09 2.17
C ILE A 139 -6.22 19.96 3.00
N ASP A 140 -7.35 19.39 3.48
CA ASP A 140 -8.34 20.15 4.24
C ASP A 140 -7.76 20.66 5.56
N GLY A 141 -7.04 19.80 6.27
CA GLY A 141 -6.36 20.17 7.51
C GLY A 141 -5.21 21.18 7.32
N LEU A 142 -4.51 21.10 6.19
CA LEU A 142 -3.47 22.08 5.84
C LEU A 142 -4.09 23.45 5.50
N VAL A 143 -5.20 23.49 4.77
CA VAL A 143 -5.94 24.72 4.48
C VAL A 143 -6.42 25.36 5.78
N GLU A 144 -7.06 24.59 6.65
CA GLU A 144 -7.53 25.05 7.96
C GLU A 144 -6.37 25.61 8.80
N TYR A 145 -5.27 24.87 8.90
CA TYR A 145 -4.08 25.30 9.64
C TYR A 145 -3.54 26.65 9.13
N HIS A 146 -3.40 26.82 7.82
CA HIS A 146 -2.88 28.05 7.25
C HIS A 146 -3.88 29.22 7.26
N THR A 147 -5.18 28.92 7.27
CA THR A 147 -6.22 29.99 7.36
C THR A 147 -6.37 30.50 8.78
N ASN A 148 -6.21 29.63 9.78
CA ASN A 148 -6.32 29.99 11.20
C ASN A 148 -5.01 30.52 11.80
N ALA A 149 -3.89 30.46 11.06
CA ALA A 149 -2.58 30.97 11.49
C ALA A 149 -2.32 32.43 11.09
N ILE A 150 -3.33 33.14 10.55
CA ILE A 150 -3.36 34.56 10.28
C ILE A 150 -4.30 35.21 11.32
#